data_c191b4a59f66af88fab344d9abe6f58f
#
_entry.id   c191b4a59f66af88fab344d9abe6f58f
#
_cell.length_a   1.000
_cell.length_b   1.000
_cell.length_c   1.000
_cell.angle_alpha   90.00
_cell.angle_beta   90.00
_cell.angle_gamma   90.00
#
_symmetry.space_group_name_H-M   'P 1'
#
loop_
_entity.id
_entity.type
_entity.pdbx_description
1 polymer ?
#
loop_
_entity_poly.entity_id
_entity_poly.type
_entity_poly.pdbx_seq_one_letter_code
_entity_poly.pdbx_strand_id
1 'polypeptide(L)'
;MKKTLLLASIAMLSVSQMFAQQKVTIKAGTIVPLQSINQVKAADVDEGQTVDFRVTNDIKVGDIVAISKGTLVKGIVAEAKKSTIAGTKGRLKINVTNVVLPSGDQIYFSNSTVSVYGKNKTPLAVVTGLFIWPCIFIPGTKAVMPAGYEFQATVGSTSEVTI
;
A
#
# COMPACT_ATOMS: atom_id res chain seq x y z
N MET A 1 30.48 38.68 -42.42
CA MET A 1 29.70 37.42 -42.44
C MET A 1 30.18 36.35 -41.41
N LYS A 2 31.49 36.13 -41.20
CA LYS A 2 31.95 35.09 -40.23
C LYS A 2 31.69 35.46 -38.77
N LYS A 3 31.66 36.72 -38.39
CA LYS A 3 31.41 37.17 -37.02
C LYS A 3 29.92 37.11 -36.61
N THR A 4 29.01 37.26 -37.53
CA THR A 4 27.56 37.13 -37.31
C THR A 4 27.09 35.70 -37.11
N LEU A 5 27.78 34.72 -37.79
CA LEU A 5 27.50 33.32 -37.61
C LEU A 5 27.95 32.80 -36.22
N LEU A 6 29.05 33.35 -35.68
CA LEU A 6 29.56 32.96 -34.36
C LEU A 6 28.66 33.47 -33.22
N LEU A 7 28.08 34.66 -33.36
CA LEU A 7 27.11 35.15 -32.39
C LEU A 7 25.78 34.40 -32.40
N ALA A 8 25.34 33.93 -33.58
CA ALA A 8 24.12 33.11 -33.69
C ALA A 8 24.26 31.73 -33.05
N SER A 9 25.49 31.14 -33.11
CA SER A 9 25.73 29.81 -32.51
C SER A 9 25.78 29.87 -30.95
N ILE A 10 26.23 30.98 -30.38
CA ILE A 10 26.27 31.18 -28.91
C ILE A 10 24.87 31.40 -28.36
N ALA A 11 23.99 32.09 -29.12
CA ALA A 11 22.59 32.29 -28.71
C ALA A 11 21.75 31.02 -28.72
N MET A 12 22.13 30.01 -29.52
CA MET A 12 21.43 28.71 -29.55
C MET A 12 21.80 27.77 -28.39
N LEU A 13 22.91 27.97 -27.71
CA LEU A 13 23.37 27.15 -26.59
C LEU A 13 22.78 27.58 -25.24
N SER A 14 22.13 28.72 -25.13
CA SER A 14 21.62 29.27 -23.88
C SER A 14 20.16 28.86 -23.58
N VAL A 15 19.51 28.09 -24.43
CA VAL A 15 18.19 27.49 -24.13
C VAL A 15 18.40 26.10 -23.52
N SER A 16 19.34 25.95 -22.59
CA SER A 16 19.30 24.85 -21.63
C SER A 16 18.10 25.12 -20.74
N GLN A 17 17.00 24.46 -21.05
CA GLN A 17 15.79 24.53 -20.25
C GLN A 17 16.16 24.10 -18.84
N MET A 18 16.22 25.03 -17.92
CA MET A 18 16.14 24.76 -16.50
C MET A 18 14.75 24.15 -16.27
N PHE A 19 14.65 22.83 -16.36
CA PHE A 19 13.56 22.10 -15.74
C PHE A 19 13.68 22.39 -14.26
N ALA A 20 12.98 23.40 -13.79
CA ALA A 20 12.84 23.69 -12.37
C ALA A 20 12.09 22.48 -11.77
N GLN A 21 12.83 21.55 -11.20
CA GLN A 21 12.25 20.47 -10.41
C GLN A 21 11.52 21.12 -9.24
N GLN A 22 10.21 21.05 -9.26
CA GLN A 22 9.39 21.64 -8.22
C GLN A 22 9.36 20.69 -7.02
N LYS A 23 9.88 21.13 -5.88
CA LYS A 23 9.82 20.38 -4.63
C LYS A 23 8.52 20.68 -3.92
N VAL A 24 7.84 19.65 -3.50
CA VAL A 24 6.60 19.72 -2.73
C VAL A 24 6.76 18.99 -1.42
N THR A 25 6.35 19.60 -0.33
CA THR A 25 6.46 19.02 1.02
C THR A 25 5.15 18.37 1.42
N ILE A 26 5.13 17.05 1.59
CA ILE A 26 4.02 16.30 2.15
C ILE A 26 4.18 16.25 3.66
N LYS A 27 3.19 16.72 4.40
CA LYS A 27 3.23 16.76 5.87
C LYS A 27 2.97 15.39 6.47
N ALA A 28 3.63 15.09 7.60
CA ALA A 28 3.26 13.97 8.45
C ALA A 28 1.78 14.07 8.85
N GLY A 29 1.09 12.93 8.93
CA GLY A 29 -0.34 12.88 9.20
C GLY A 29 -1.23 12.96 7.94
N THR A 30 -0.67 13.21 6.75
CA THR A 30 -1.44 13.17 5.50
C THR A 30 -2.01 11.78 5.28
N ILE A 31 -3.33 11.69 5.01
CA ILE A 31 -4.03 10.44 4.76
C ILE A 31 -3.95 10.11 3.27
N VAL A 32 -3.51 8.90 2.96
CA VAL A 32 -3.41 8.36 1.60
C VAL A 32 -4.37 7.18 1.48
N PRO A 33 -5.45 7.29 0.69
CA PRO A 33 -6.37 6.19 0.45
C PRO A 33 -5.72 5.17 -0.50
N LEU A 34 -5.72 3.92 -0.08
CA LEU A 34 -5.09 2.80 -0.76
C LEU A 34 -6.10 1.70 -1.06
N GLN A 35 -5.83 0.93 -2.10
CA GLN A 35 -6.64 -0.21 -2.51
C GLN A 35 -5.74 -1.40 -2.83
N SER A 36 -6.16 -2.61 -2.42
CA SER A 36 -5.45 -3.83 -2.80
C SER A 36 -5.62 -4.12 -4.30
N ILE A 37 -4.55 -4.49 -4.97
CA ILE A 37 -4.58 -4.83 -6.40
C ILE A 37 -5.14 -6.25 -6.58
N ASN A 38 -4.63 -7.19 -5.79
CA ASN A 38 -4.98 -8.60 -5.88
C ASN A 38 -5.71 -9.09 -4.63
N GLN A 39 -6.42 -10.20 -4.78
CA GLN A 39 -6.94 -10.93 -3.62
C GLN A 39 -5.77 -11.58 -2.87
N VAL A 40 -5.72 -11.40 -1.55
CA VAL A 40 -4.73 -12.00 -0.66
C VAL A 40 -5.42 -12.89 0.37
N LYS A 41 -5.04 -14.16 0.41
CA LYS A 41 -5.56 -15.12 1.39
C LYS A 41 -4.45 -15.49 2.36
N ALA A 42 -4.74 -15.48 3.65
CA ALA A 42 -3.79 -15.91 4.68
C ALA A 42 -3.28 -17.35 4.51
N ALA A 43 -3.96 -18.17 3.70
CA ALA A 43 -3.55 -19.53 3.40
C ALA A 43 -2.50 -19.63 2.29
N ASP A 44 -2.40 -18.61 1.44
CA ASP A 44 -1.63 -18.65 0.19
C ASP A 44 -0.39 -17.74 0.26
N VAL A 45 -0.20 -17.02 1.38
CA VAL A 45 0.93 -16.10 1.59
C VAL A 45 1.67 -16.46 2.88
N ASP A 46 2.96 -16.14 2.91
CA ASP A 46 3.83 -16.31 4.06
C ASP A 46 4.18 -14.96 4.70
N GLU A 47 4.57 -14.98 5.97
CA GLU A 47 5.08 -13.81 6.68
C GLU A 47 6.36 -13.31 6.01
N GLY A 48 6.48 -12.00 5.84
CA GLY A 48 7.57 -11.34 5.10
C GLY A 48 7.31 -11.18 3.59
N GLN A 49 6.28 -11.79 3.04
CA GLN A 49 5.94 -11.64 1.61
C GLN A 49 5.41 -10.23 1.31
N THR A 50 5.75 -9.73 0.13
CA THR A 50 5.29 -8.40 -0.33
C THR A 50 3.93 -8.51 -1.00
N VAL A 51 3.06 -7.56 -0.70
CA VAL A 51 1.74 -7.37 -1.30
C VAL A 51 1.65 -5.97 -1.88
N ASP A 52 1.12 -5.87 -3.10
CA ASP A 52 1.02 -4.61 -3.82
C ASP A 52 -0.35 -3.97 -3.64
N PHE A 53 -0.31 -2.67 -3.39
CA PHE A 53 -1.45 -1.77 -3.28
C PHE A 53 -1.30 -0.64 -4.30
N ARG A 54 -2.36 0.11 -4.51
CA ARG A 54 -2.33 1.34 -5.33
C ARG A 54 -3.07 2.47 -4.64
N VAL A 55 -2.62 3.68 -4.91
CA VAL A 55 -3.30 4.91 -4.47
C VAL A 55 -4.60 5.07 -5.27
N THR A 56 -5.72 5.33 -4.59
CA THR A 56 -7.03 5.46 -5.26
C THR A 56 -7.32 6.87 -5.75
N ASN A 57 -6.78 7.90 -5.10
CA ASN A 57 -7.02 9.30 -5.42
C ASN A 57 -5.72 10.08 -5.45
N ASP A 58 -5.68 11.15 -6.25
CA ASP A 58 -4.55 12.09 -6.25
C ASP A 58 -4.43 12.79 -4.89
N ILE A 59 -3.23 12.79 -4.33
CA ILE A 59 -2.90 13.56 -3.13
C ILE A 59 -2.28 14.86 -3.56
N LYS A 60 -2.99 15.97 -3.32
CA LYS A 60 -2.56 17.32 -3.70
C LYS A 60 -2.01 18.07 -2.49
N VAL A 61 -1.00 18.89 -2.75
CA VAL A 61 -0.48 19.88 -1.82
C VAL A 61 -0.61 21.25 -2.51
N GLY A 62 -1.61 22.02 -2.09
CA GLY A 62 -2.07 23.19 -2.88
C GLY A 62 -2.66 22.75 -4.22
N ASP A 63 -2.14 23.30 -5.31
CA ASP A 63 -2.58 22.97 -6.68
C ASP A 63 -1.74 21.86 -7.35
N ILE A 64 -0.74 21.34 -6.64
CA ILE A 64 0.22 20.38 -7.18
C ILE A 64 -0.13 18.98 -6.72
N VAL A 65 -0.12 18.00 -7.65
CA VAL A 65 -0.31 16.59 -7.35
C VAL A 65 1.01 16.00 -6.82
N ALA A 66 1.08 15.74 -5.54
CA ALA A 66 2.26 15.18 -4.88
C ALA A 66 2.35 13.65 -5.02
N ILE A 67 1.20 12.94 -4.96
CA ILE A 67 1.12 11.49 -5.21
C ILE A 67 -0.03 11.28 -6.18
N SER A 68 0.26 10.75 -7.35
CA SER A 68 -0.75 10.48 -8.38
C SER A 68 -1.56 9.24 -8.07
N LYS A 69 -2.82 9.25 -8.44
CA LYS A 69 -3.67 8.06 -8.47
C LYS A 69 -3.00 6.94 -9.26
N GLY A 70 -3.08 5.71 -8.76
CA GLY A 70 -2.47 4.54 -9.39
C GLY A 70 -1.03 4.28 -8.98
N THR A 71 -0.37 5.18 -8.22
CA THR A 71 0.97 4.96 -7.69
C THR A 71 1.01 3.67 -6.87
N LEU A 72 2.02 2.83 -7.14
CA LEU A 72 2.20 1.55 -6.47
C LEU A 72 2.77 1.73 -5.05
N VAL A 73 2.18 1.02 -4.11
CA VAL A 73 2.57 1.02 -2.70
C VAL A 73 2.83 -0.43 -2.28
N LYS A 74 3.94 -0.65 -1.59
CA LYS A 74 4.31 -1.99 -1.11
C LYS A 74 3.94 -2.14 0.35
N GLY A 75 3.35 -3.30 0.68
CA GLY A 75 3.14 -3.75 2.05
C GLY A 75 3.82 -5.09 2.28
N ILE A 76 4.16 -5.36 3.52
CA ILE A 76 4.77 -6.62 3.95
C ILE A 76 3.78 -7.36 4.83
N VAL A 77 3.59 -8.65 4.57
CA VAL A 77 2.77 -9.53 5.40
C VAL A 77 3.45 -9.70 6.76
N ALA A 78 2.81 -9.17 7.81
CA ALA A 78 3.32 -9.26 9.18
C ALA A 78 2.79 -10.49 9.93
N GLU A 79 1.61 -10.97 9.57
CA GLU A 79 1.03 -12.20 10.14
C GLU A 79 0.14 -12.86 9.09
N ALA A 80 0.36 -14.16 8.85
CA ALA A 80 -0.46 -14.98 7.97
C ALA A 80 -0.80 -16.30 8.65
N LYS A 81 -1.96 -16.37 9.33
CA LYS A 81 -2.42 -17.59 9.97
C LYS A 81 -3.63 -18.17 9.27
N LYS A 82 -3.51 -19.44 8.89
CA LYS A 82 -4.59 -20.24 8.31
C LYS A 82 -5.67 -20.51 9.35
N SER A 83 -6.92 -20.64 8.91
CA SER A 83 -7.96 -21.19 9.76
C SER A 83 -7.67 -22.67 10.02
N THR A 84 -7.89 -23.12 11.25
CA THR A 84 -7.65 -24.51 11.64
C THR A 84 -8.95 -25.19 12.03
N ILE A 85 -8.84 -26.48 12.33
CA ILE A 85 -9.91 -27.33 12.89
C ILE A 85 -10.36 -26.73 14.24
N ALA A 86 -11.52 -27.12 14.72
CA ALA A 86 -12.16 -26.60 15.94
C ALA A 86 -12.54 -25.11 15.87
N GLY A 87 -12.88 -24.61 14.69
CA GLY A 87 -13.48 -23.29 14.48
C GLY A 87 -12.51 -22.08 14.57
N THR A 88 -11.20 -22.32 14.72
CA THR A 88 -10.22 -21.22 14.83
C THR A 88 -10.16 -20.37 13.56
N LYS A 89 -10.31 -19.06 13.72
CA LYS A 89 -10.30 -18.10 12.60
C LYS A 89 -8.92 -17.89 12.00
N GLY A 90 -8.86 -17.71 10.68
CA GLY A 90 -7.67 -17.21 10.01
C GLY A 90 -7.37 -15.75 10.36
N ARG A 91 -6.11 -15.35 10.24
CA ARG A 91 -5.64 -13.96 10.45
C ARG A 91 -4.71 -13.55 9.34
N LEU A 92 -4.84 -12.33 8.87
CA LEU A 92 -3.94 -11.72 7.91
C LEU A 92 -3.69 -10.29 8.36
N LYS A 93 -2.41 -9.96 8.61
CA LYS A 93 -1.99 -8.58 8.88
C LYS A 93 -0.93 -8.19 7.87
N ILE A 94 -1.08 -7.03 7.29
CA ILE A 94 -0.15 -6.47 6.31
C ILE A 94 0.24 -5.09 6.78
N ASN A 95 1.54 -4.85 6.94
CA ASN A 95 2.09 -3.54 7.24
C ASN A 95 2.44 -2.85 5.93
N VAL A 96 1.85 -1.69 5.70
CA VAL A 96 2.22 -0.83 4.57
C VAL A 96 3.39 0.05 5.00
N THR A 97 4.52 -0.07 4.31
CA THR A 97 5.78 0.54 4.73
C THR A 97 6.05 1.85 4.03
N ASN A 98 6.07 1.84 2.70
CA ASN A 98 6.43 3.00 1.91
C ASN A 98 5.78 2.97 0.53
N VAL A 99 5.69 4.14 -0.07
CA VAL A 99 5.42 4.34 -1.49
C VAL A 99 6.67 4.85 -2.17
N VAL A 100 6.95 4.33 -3.36
CA VAL A 100 8.02 4.82 -4.23
C VAL A 100 7.37 5.61 -5.36
N LEU A 101 7.71 6.87 -5.46
CA LEU A 101 7.22 7.75 -6.52
C LEU A 101 7.99 7.54 -7.82
N PRO A 102 7.43 7.95 -8.96
CA PRO A 102 8.13 7.91 -10.25
C PRO A 102 9.44 8.72 -10.26
N SER A 103 9.54 9.77 -9.44
CA SER A 103 10.76 10.55 -9.23
C SER A 103 11.87 9.79 -8.49
N GLY A 104 11.57 8.62 -7.89
CA GLY A 104 12.47 7.85 -7.05
C GLY A 104 12.41 8.19 -5.56
N ASP A 105 11.68 9.23 -5.19
CA ASP A 105 11.49 9.62 -3.80
C ASP A 105 10.63 8.58 -3.06
N GLN A 106 10.91 8.39 -1.77
CA GLN A 106 10.18 7.44 -0.93
C GLN A 106 9.45 8.17 0.20
N ILE A 107 8.19 7.84 0.38
CA ILE A 107 7.37 8.33 1.48
C ILE A 107 7.04 7.15 2.39
N TYR A 108 7.38 7.29 3.68
CA TYR A 108 7.14 6.27 4.67
C TYR A 108 5.80 6.49 5.38
N PHE A 109 5.08 5.40 5.58
CA PHE A 109 3.83 5.38 6.34
C PHE A 109 4.07 4.96 7.79
N SER A 110 3.30 5.52 8.72
CA SER A 110 3.28 5.10 10.12
C SER A 110 1.92 4.50 10.46
N ASN A 111 1.94 3.48 11.33
CA ASN A 111 0.73 2.80 11.85
C ASN A 111 -0.27 2.32 10.78
N SER A 112 0.22 2.04 9.57
CA SER A 112 -0.61 1.64 8.44
C SER A 112 -0.66 0.12 8.33
N THR A 113 -1.32 -0.51 9.31
CA THR A 113 -1.51 -1.97 9.35
C THR A 113 -2.94 -2.32 8.94
N VAL A 114 -3.05 -3.11 7.87
CA VAL A 114 -4.32 -3.72 7.46
C VAL A 114 -4.47 -5.06 8.16
N SER A 115 -5.58 -5.24 8.88
CA SER A 115 -5.88 -6.48 9.58
C SER A 115 -7.19 -7.07 9.07
N VAL A 116 -7.11 -8.26 8.51
CA VAL A 116 -8.27 -9.02 8.02
C VAL A 116 -8.40 -10.32 8.81
N TYR A 117 -9.57 -10.56 9.35
CA TYR A 117 -9.87 -11.73 10.16
C TYR A 117 -11.01 -12.54 9.56
N GLY A 118 -10.87 -13.86 9.62
CA GLY A 118 -11.99 -14.77 9.42
C GLY A 118 -12.97 -14.71 10.62
N LYS A 119 -14.14 -15.30 10.47
CA LYS A 119 -15.10 -15.48 11.56
C LYS A 119 -14.67 -16.64 12.44
N ASN A 120 -14.71 -16.45 13.76
CA ASN A 120 -14.44 -17.52 14.71
C ASN A 120 -15.68 -18.43 14.86
N LYS A 121 -15.54 -19.70 14.60
CA LYS A 121 -16.58 -20.73 14.77
C LYS A 121 -16.32 -21.67 15.94
N THR A 122 -15.31 -21.39 16.77
CA THR A 122 -14.95 -22.21 17.93
C THR A 122 -16.13 -22.45 18.89
N PRO A 123 -16.94 -21.42 19.25
CA PRO A 123 -18.07 -21.65 20.14
C PRO A 123 -19.09 -22.63 19.58
N LEU A 124 -19.36 -22.55 18.27
CA LEU A 124 -20.26 -23.48 17.58
C LEU A 124 -19.68 -24.90 17.52
N ALA A 125 -18.40 -25.00 17.20
CA ALA A 125 -17.72 -26.30 17.12
C ALA A 125 -17.69 -27.02 18.47
N VAL A 126 -17.48 -26.30 19.57
CA VAL A 126 -17.48 -26.88 20.92
C VAL A 126 -18.88 -27.31 21.33
N VAL A 127 -19.89 -26.45 21.15
CA VAL A 127 -21.29 -26.77 21.54
C VAL A 127 -21.81 -27.98 20.75
N THR A 128 -21.61 -28.00 19.42
CA THR A 128 -22.08 -29.11 18.60
C THR A 128 -21.25 -30.37 18.78
N GLY A 129 -19.95 -30.26 19.09
CA GLY A 129 -19.06 -31.40 19.34
C GLY A 129 -19.38 -32.17 20.62
N LEU A 130 -20.05 -31.53 21.60
CA LEU A 130 -20.54 -32.18 22.81
C LEU A 130 -21.71 -33.13 22.50
N PHE A 131 -22.50 -32.85 21.48
CA PHE A 131 -23.68 -33.66 21.11
C PHE A 131 -23.42 -34.61 19.94
N ILE A 132 -22.57 -34.18 18.99
CA ILE A 132 -22.27 -34.92 17.76
C ILE A 132 -20.76 -34.90 17.55
N TRP A 133 -20.08 -35.98 17.88
CA TRP A 133 -18.61 -36.14 17.82
C TRP A 133 -17.95 -35.57 16.55
N PRO A 134 -18.47 -35.74 15.30
CA PRO A 134 -17.84 -35.22 14.09
C PRO A 134 -17.84 -33.71 13.98
N CYS A 135 -18.68 -32.97 14.71
CA CYS A 135 -18.80 -31.52 14.59
C CYS A 135 -17.61 -30.73 15.16
N ILE A 136 -16.72 -31.37 15.89
CA ILE A 136 -15.48 -30.76 16.41
C ILE A 136 -14.51 -30.40 15.27
N PHE A 137 -14.67 -31.01 14.10
CA PHE A 137 -13.85 -30.78 12.91
C PHE A 137 -14.34 -29.62 12.03
N ILE A 138 -15.28 -28.79 12.50
CA ILE A 138 -15.72 -27.61 11.75
C ILE A 138 -14.58 -26.60 11.65
N PRO A 139 -14.07 -26.32 10.45
CA PRO A 139 -12.99 -25.33 10.29
C PRO A 139 -13.51 -23.90 10.47
N GLY A 140 -12.67 -23.03 11.00
CA GLY A 140 -12.93 -21.59 11.05
C GLY A 140 -12.95 -20.96 9.66
N THR A 141 -13.44 -19.73 9.56
CA THR A 141 -13.47 -18.99 8.28
C THR A 141 -12.07 -18.48 7.94
N LYS A 142 -11.69 -18.62 6.68
CA LYS A 142 -10.41 -18.12 6.14
C LYS A 142 -10.37 -16.59 6.24
N ALA A 143 -9.18 -16.03 6.52
CA ALA A 143 -8.94 -14.61 6.35
C ALA A 143 -8.59 -14.34 4.88
N VAL A 144 -9.43 -13.56 4.20
CA VAL A 144 -9.29 -13.23 2.79
C VAL A 144 -9.48 -11.72 2.65
N MET A 145 -8.49 -11.04 2.12
CA MET A 145 -8.59 -9.65 1.67
C MET A 145 -8.96 -9.68 0.18
N PRO A 146 -10.15 -9.23 -0.21
CA PRO A 146 -10.55 -9.23 -1.63
C PRO A 146 -9.72 -8.23 -2.43
N ALA A 147 -9.61 -8.44 -3.74
CA ALA A 147 -9.14 -7.40 -4.63
C ALA A 147 -10.07 -6.20 -4.54
N GLY A 148 -9.51 -4.99 -4.56
CA GLY A 148 -10.29 -3.77 -4.39
C GLY A 148 -10.58 -3.41 -2.93
N TYR A 149 -10.01 -4.09 -1.94
CA TYR A 149 -10.16 -3.72 -0.54
C TYR A 149 -9.52 -2.36 -0.27
N GLU A 150 -10.34 -1.40 0.18
CA GLU A 150 -9.90 -0.03 0.44
C GLU A 150 -9.56 0.17 1.92
N PHE A 151 -8.50 0.92 2.16
CA PHE A 151 -8.09 1.36 3.49
C PHE A 151 -7.28 2.66 3.39
N GLN A 152 -6.92 3.22 4.52
CA GLN A 152 -6.17 4.46 4.60
C GLN A 152 -4.83 4.22 5.27
N ALA A 153 -3.77 4.77 4.67
CA ALA A 153 -2.44 4.85 5.25
C ALA A 153 -2.15 6.29 5.65
N THR A 154 -1.37 6.46 6.71
CA THR A 154 -0.98 7.79 7.19
C THR A 154 0.50 8.02 6.98
N VAL A 155 0.87 9.15 6.39
CA VAL A 155 2.28 9.54 6.21
C VAL A 155 2.93 9.73 7.58
N GLY A 156 4.03 9.03 7.81
CA GLY A 156 4.69 8.97 9.12
C GLY A 156 5.63 10.16 9.40
N SER A 157 6.26 10.68 8.36
CA SER A 157 7.20 11.79 8.46
C SER A 157 7.00 12.78 7.34
N THR A 158 7.28 14.04 7.61
CA THR A 158 7.27 15.07 6.57
C THR A 158 8.35 14.74 5.53
N SER A 159 7.96 14.64 4.27
CA SER A 159 8.84 14.27 3.16
C SER A 159 8.78 15.32 2.05
N GLU A 160 9.93 15.68 1.51
CA GLU A 160 10.03 16.49 0.30
C GLU A 160 10.03 15.56 -0.91
N VAL A 161 9.21 15.88 -1.88
CA VAL A 161 9.04 15.12 -3.11
C VAL A 161 9.37 16.02 -4.29
N THR A 162 10.15 15.51 -5.22
CA THR A 162 10.50 16.19 -6.48
C THR A 162 9.49 15.78 -7.56
N ILE A 163 8.91 16.78 -8.24
CA ILE A 163 7.89 16.57 -9.28
C ILE A 163 8.38 17.16 -10.59
#